data_cbe2e6671c880e2c247d6f8ed7740a87
#
_entry.id   cbe2e6671c880e2c247d6f8ed7740a87
#
_cell.length_a   1.000
_cell.length_b   1.000
_cell.length_c   1.000
_cell.angle_alpha   90.00
_cell.angle_beta   90.00
_cell.angle_gamma   90.00
#
_symmetry.space_group_name_H-M   'P 1'
#
loop_
_entity.id
_entity.type
_entity.pdbx_description
1 polymer ?
#
loop_
_entity_poly.entity_id
_entity_poly.type
_entity_poly.pdbx_seq_one_letter_code
_entity_poly.pdbx_strand_id
1 'polypeptide(L)'
;MTTLKLVLVAALLSAAACRPRSEPKAQSKAPAVGWRPVETFSGRGNSQTQSFDIGTGQWRIKWETKNEMPPGGGTFVVTVHSAVSGRPLELAVDHRGVGHDIAYVNEDPRLFHLVIESSNVDWSVTIEEAVVAAAGDGPPGK
;
A
#
# COMPACT_ATOMS: atom_id res chain seq x y z
N MET A 1 -33.90 11.27 -83.26
CA MET A 1 -32.89 11.86 -82.42
C MET A 1 -33.58 12.36 -81.16
N THR A 2 -33.70 11.56 -80.21
CA THR A 2 -34.43 11.89 -78.98
C THR A 2 -33.52 11.67 -77.83
N THR A 3 -33.14 12.76 -77.19
CA THR A 3 -32.31 12.76 -75.97
C THR A 3 -33.25 12.49 -74.76
N LEU A 4 -33.06 11.31 -74.19
CA LEU A 4 -33.76 10.91 -72.94
C LEU A 4 -33.04 11.55 -71.78
N LYS A 5 -33.64 12.51 -71.11
CA LYS A 5 -33.14 13.07 -69.85
C LYS A 5 -33.57 12.16 -68.71
N LEU A 6 -32.57 11.46 -68.14
CA LEU A 6 -32.74 10.69 -66.93
C LEU A 6 -32.62 11.64 -65.76
N VAL A 7 -33.71 11.85 -65.06
CA VAL A 7 -33.72 12.62 -63.79
C VAL A 7 -33.43 11.66 -62.67
N LEU A 8 -32.25 11.73 -62.09
CA LEU A 8 -31.85 10.95 -60.93
C LEU A 8 -32.30 11.71 -59.68
N VAL A 9 -33.35 11.19 -59.04
CA VAL A 9 -33.77 11.67 -57.72
C VAL A 9 -32.91 10.99 -56.69
N ALA A 10 -31.94 11.72 -56.10
CA ALA A 10 -31.17 11.27 -54.95
C ALA A 10 -31.99 11.43 -53.68
N ALA A 11 -32.49 10.34 -53.13
CA ALA A 11 -33.10 10.29 -51.83
C ALA A 11 -32.01 10.28 -50.76
N LEU A 12 -31.82 11.41 -50.07
CA LEU A 12 -30.98 11.50 -48.91
C LEU A 12 -31.66 10.83 -47.72
N LEU A 13 -31.26 9.58 -47.41
CA LEU A 13 -31.61 8.94 -46.16
C LEU A 13 -30.68 9.54 -45.07
N SER A 14 -31.22 10.45 -44.30
CA SER A 14 -30.57 10.89 -43.05
C SER A 14 -30.71 9.77 -42.01
N ALA A 15 -29.70 8.93 -41.91
CA ALA A 15 -29.59 7.99 -40.81
C ALA A 15 -29.21 8.78 -39.55
N ALA A 16 -30.18 9.11 -38.73
CA ALA A 16 -29.97 9.58 -37.39
C ALA A 16 -29.29 8.45 -36.59
N ALA A 17 -27.97 8.45 -36.55
CA ALA A 17 -27.23 7.56 -35.66
C ALA A 17 -27.49 7.98 -34.24
N CYS A 18 -28.44 7.32 -33.56
CA CYS A 18 -28.55 7.36 -32.14
C CYS A 18 -27.26 6.73 -31.56
N ARG A 19 -26.28 7.55 -31.24
CA ARG A 19 -25.15 7.11 -30.42
C ARG A 19 -25.73 6.79 -29.04
N PRO A 20 -25.60 5.58 -28.53
CA PRO A 20 -25.90 5.32 -27.15
C PRO A 20 -24.98 6.21 -26.32
N ARG A 21 -25.56 7.14 -25.57
CA ARG A 21 -24.85 7.95 -24.62
C ARG A 21 -24.33 6.98 -23.57
N SER A 22 -23.03 6.71 -23.58
CA SER A 22 -22.38 5.96 -22.50
C SER A 22 -22.57 6.80 -21.25
N GLU A 23 -23.54 6.42 -20.43
CA GLU A 23 -23.62 6.97 -19.08
C GLU A 23 -22.29 6.69 -18.40
N PRO A 24 -21.65 7.70 -17.80
CA PRO A 24 -20.46 7.43 -17.01
C PRO A 24 -20.89 6.48 -15.92
N LYS A 25 -20.42 5.22 -16.03
CA LYS A 25 -20.56 4.23 -14.98
C LYS A 25 -19.98 4.88 -13.74
N ALA A 26 -20.83 5.17 -12.76
CA ALA A 26 -20.39 5.68 -11.49
C ALA A 26 -19.32 4.70 -10.99
N GLN A 27 -18.05 5.11 -11.06
CA GLN A 27 -16.98 4.34 -10.46
C GLN A 27 -17.29 4.31 -8.97
N SER A 28 -17.72 3.16 -8.48
CA SER A 28 -17.78 2.94 -7.05
C SER A 28 -16.35 3.18 -6.55
N LYS A 29 -16.17 4.29 -5.86
CA LYS A 29 -14.88 4.65 -5.27
C LYS A 29 -14.51 3.50 -4.33
N ALA A 30 -13.51 2.67 -4.73
CA ALA A 30 -12.99 1.64 -3.87
C ALA A 30 -12.64 2.27 -2.51
N PRO A 31 -13.00 1.64 -1.38
CA PRO A 31 -12.68 2.18 -0.09
C PRO A 31 -11.18 2.47 -0.03
N ALA A 32 -10.81 3.72 0.27
CA ALA A 32 -9.42 4.09 0.38
C ALA A 32 -8.82 3.36 1.59
N VAL A 33 -7.76 2.57 1.35
CA VAL A 33 -6.98 1.98 2.42
C VAL A 33 -6.10 3.07 3.02
N GLY A 34 -6.35 3.43 4.28
CA GLY A 34 -5.48 4.29 5.07
C GLY A 34 -4.48 3.46 5.88
N TRP A 35 -3.51 4.12 6.47
CA TRP A 35 -2.51 3.52 7.34
C TRP A 35 -2.50 4.24 8.68
N ARG A 36 -2.63 3.49 9.75
CA ARG A 36 -2.63 4.01 11.11
C ARG A 36 -1.35 3.60 11.82
N PRO A 37 -0.57 4.55 12.37
CA PRO A 37 0.59 4.23 13.20
C PRO A 37 0.16 3.44 14.44
N VAL A 38 0.90 2.38 14.75
CA VAL A 38 0.71 1.54 15.94
C VAL A 38 1.83 1.81 16.95
N GLU A 39 3.08 1.63 16.52
CA GLU A 39 4.26 1.80 17.35
C GLU A 39 5.47 2.25 16.52
N THR A 40 6.42 2.87 17.21
CA THR A 40 7.72 3.25 16.64
C THR A 40 8.83 2.80 17.57
N PHE A 41 9.85 2.16 17.00
CA PHE A 41 11.04 1.72 17.71
C PHE A 41 12.29 2.26 17.03
N SER A 42 13.34 2.48 17.78
CA SER A 42 14.64 2.90 17.24
C SER A 42 15.77 2.39 18.12
N GLY A 43 16.94 2.29 17.54
CA GLY A 43 18.13 1.85 18.26
C GLY A 43 19.34 1.70 17.36
N ARG A 44 20.36 1.08 17.89
CA ARG A 44 21.60 0.69 17.23
C ARG A 44 22.00 -0.70 17.69
N GLY A 45 22.36 -1.57 16.76
CA GLY A 45 22.67 -2.97 17.06
C GLY A 45 21.44 -3.85 17.20
N ASN A 46 21.65 -5.04 17.74
CA ASN A 46 20.61 -6.03 17.91
C ASN A 46 19.59 -5.62 18.96
N SER A 47 18.32 -5.91 18.68
CA SER A 47 17.24 -5.60 19.63
C SER A 47 16.06 -6.53 19.40
N GLN A 48 15.29 -6.78 20.44
CA GLN A 48 13.95 -7.31 20.37
C GLN A 48 13.00 -6.22 20.86
N THR A 49 11.98 -5.90 20.07
CA THR A 49 11.03 -4.87 20.44
C THR A 49 10.05 -5.35 21.52
N GLN A 50 9.37 -4.43 22.13
CA GLN A 50 8.16 -4.74 22.88
C GLN A 50 7.10 -5.31 21.92
N SER A 51 6.14 -6.04 22.48
CA SER A 51 5.02 -6.55 21.72
C SER A 51 4.05 -5.44 21.36
N PHE A 52 3.47 -5.54 20.17
CA PHE A 52 2.43 -4.65 19.68
C PHE A 52 1.28 -5.48 19.10
N ASP A 53 0.07 -4.93 19.19
CA ASP A 53 -1.13 -5.59 18.70
C ASP A 53 -1.51 -5.08 17.33
N ILE A 54 -1.80 -6.01 16.42
CA ILE A 54 -2.32 -5.73 15.08
C ILE A 54 -3.72 -6.32 14.98
N GLY A 55 -4.70 -5.45 14.78
CA GLY A 55 -6.11 -5.83 14.68
C GLY A 55 -6.57 -6.14 13.25
N THR A 56 -5.73 -5.95 12.25
CA THR A 56 -6.05 -6.18 10.84
C THR A 56 -5.11 -7.19 10.18
N GLY A 57 -5.54 -7.80 9.08
CA GLY A 57 -4.73 -8.80 8.35
C GLY A 57 -3.62 -8.21 7.49
N GLN A 58 -3.48 -6.89 7.43
CA GLN A 58 -2.43 -6.20 6.67
C GLN A 58 -1.81 -5.10 7.50
N TRP A 59 -0.51 -5.11 7.55
CA TRP A 59 0.28 -4.06 8.20
C TRP A 59 1.62 -3.90 7.50
N ARG A 60 2.36 -2.86 7.86
CA ARG A 60 3.64 -2.57 7.23
C ARG A 60 4.64 -2.02 8.23
N ILE A 61 5.89 -2.21 7.90
CA ILE A 61 7.04 -1.68 8.62
C ILE A 61 7.71 -0.63 7.74
N LYS A 62 7.64 0.62 8.12
CA LYS A 62 8.45 1.68 7.51
C LYS A 62 9.76 1.72 8.25
N TRP A 63 10.86 1.51 7.57
CA TRP A 63 12.17 1.45 8.19
C TRP A 63 13.16 2.42 7.54
N GLU A 64 14.13 2.81 8.33
CA GLU A 64 15.23 3.67 7.91
C GLU A 64 16.50 3.29 8.67
N THR A 65 17.63 3.32 7.98
CA THR A 65 18.96 3.19 8.57
C THR A 65 19.81 4.40 8.25
N LYS A 66 20.59 4.85 9.22
CA LYS A 66 21.46 6.02 9.13
C LYS A 66 22.78 5.79 9.84
N ASN A 67 23.68 6.75 9.69
CA ASN A 67 24.94 6.82 10.46
C ASN A 67 25.74 5.53 10.40
N GLU A 68 25.95 5.00 9.19
CA GLU A 68 26.81 3.84 8.97
C GLU A 68 28.24 4.14 9.37
N MET A 69 28.77 3.32 10.27
CA MET A 69 30.14 3.47 10.75
C MET A 69 30.70 2.11 11.23
N PRO A 70 31.76 1.56 10.62
CA PRO A 70 32.50 2.08 9.47
C PRO A 70 31.72 1.96 8.16
N PRO A 71 32.08 2.74 7.13
CA PRO A 71 31.47 2.63 5.79
C PRO A 71 31.54 1.20 5.25
N GLY A 72 30.43 0.71 4.71
CA GLY A 72 30.29 -0.66 4.18
C GLY A 72 30.06 -1.74 5.24
N GLY A 73 30.05 -1.40 6.53
CA GLY A 73 29.85 -2.35 7.63
C GLY A 73 28.41 -2.47 8.12
N GLY A 74 27.49 -1.66 7.59
CA GLY A 74 26.10 -1.62 8.05
C GLY A 74 25.29 -2.83 7.62
N THR A 75 24.57 -3.43 8.57
CA THR A 75 23.58 -4.48 8.32
C THR A 75 22.31 -4.20 9.08
N PHE A 76 21.18 -4.56 8.50
CA PHE A 76 19.87 -4.37 9.12
C PHE A 76 18.92 -5.47 8.67
N VAL A 77 18.57 -6.35 9.60
CA VAL A 77 17.66 -7.47 9.37
C VAL A 77 16.52 -7.39 10.36
N VAL A 78 15.30 -7.52 9.88
CA VAL A 78 14.08 -7.51 10.72
C VAL A 78 13.29 -8.78 10.46
N THR A 79 13.07 -9.56 11.50
CA THR A 79 12.21 -10.74 11.48
C THR A 79 10.98 -10.49 12.34
N VAL A 80 9.81 -10.76 11.79
CA VAL A 80 8.53 -10.69 12.49
C VAL A 80 8.31 -11.98 13.25
N HIS A 81 7.99 -11.88 14.54
CA HIS A 81 7.71 -13.01 15.43
C HIS A 81 6.30 -12.92 16.01
N SER A 82 5.68 -14.06 16.25
CA SER A 82 4.51 -14.14 17.11
C SER A 82 4.93 -13.87 18.55
N ALA A 83 4.33 -12.88 19.19
CA ALA A 83 4.63 -12.58 20.60
C ALA A 83 4.09 -13.64 21.56
N VAL A 84 3.07 -14.40 21.15
CA VAL A 84 2.47 -15.47 21.98
C VAL A 84 3.34 -16.72 22.00
N SER A 85 3.83 -17.15 20.84
CA SER A 85 4.62 -18.39 20.72
C SER A 85 6.13 -18.16 20.65
N GLY A 86 6.57 -16.94 20.35
CA GLY A 86 7.96 -16.61 20.07
C GLY A 86 8.48 -17.10 18.72
N ARG A 87 7.63 -17.71 17.90
CA ARG A 87 8.04 -18.30 16.62
C ARG A 87 8.31 -17.20 15.59
N PRO A 88 9.38 -17.32 14.79
CA PRO A 88 9.57 -16.49 13.61
C PRO A 88 8.47 -16.80 12.57
N LEU A 89 7.92 -15.75 11.98
CA LEU A 89 6.86 -15.83 10.98
C LEU A 89 7.34 -15.39 9.60
N GLU A 90 8.05 -14.28 9.53
CA GLU A 90 8.47 -13.68 8.27
C GLU A 90 9.77 -12.90 8.42
N LEU A 91 10.66 -13.05 7.45
CA LEU A 91 11.80 -12.15 7.26
C LEU A 91 11.31 -10.92 6.49
N ALA A 92 11.13 -9.81 7.19
CA ALA A 92 10.53 -8.60 6.61
C ALA A 92 11.56 -7.70 5.93
N VAL A 93 12.77 -7.58 6.49
CA VAL A 93 13.83 -6.72 5.97
C VAL A 93 15.17 -7.45 6.03
N ASP A 94 15.92 -7.38 4.94
CA ASP A 94 17.32 -7.76 4.87
C ASP A 94 18.05 -6.70 4.01
N HIS A 95 18.76 -5.80 4.68
CA HIS A 95 19.36 -4.63 4.03
C HIS A 95 20.80 -4.40 4.50
N ARG A 96 21.61 -3.86 3.60
CA ARG A 96 22.98 -3.45 3.88
C ARG A 96 23.14 -1.95 3.69
N GLY A 97 23.80 -1.33 4.66
CA GLY A 97 24.13 0.09 4.61
C GLY A 97 22.96 1.01 4.99
N VAL A 98 23.07 2.26 4.57
CA VAL A 98 22.06 3.30 4.76
C VAL A 98 20.95 3.16 3.74
N GLY A 99 19.70 3.33 4.16
CA GLY A 99 18.54 3.28 3.29
C GLY A 99 17.23 3.41 4.04
N HIS A 100 16.14 3.34 3.29
CA HIS A 100 14.79 3.33 3.83
C HIS A 100 13.87 2.64 2.83
N ASP A 101 12.84 1.99 3.33
CA ASP A 101 11.82 1.35 2.50
C ASP A 101 10.61 0.98 3.36
N ILE A 102 9.66 0.31 2.74
CA ILE A 102 8.44 -0.21 3.38
C ILE A 102 8.37 -1.72 3.13
N ALA A 103 8.28 -2.48 4.21
CA ALA A 103 8.01 -3.91 4.17
C ALA A 103 6.54 -4.17 4.53
N TYR A 104 5.80 -4.83 3.66
CA TYR A 104 4.41 -5.22 3.90
C TYR A 104 4.35 -6.61 4.52
N VAL A 105 3.52 -6.76 5.54
CA VAL A 105 3.32 -8.02 6.27
C VAL A 105 1.85 -8.43 6.16
N ASN A 106 1.62 -9.67 5.72
CA ASN A 106 0.29 -10.26 5.59
C ASN A 106 0.20 -11.45 6.55
N GLU A 107 -0.15 -11.18 7.78
CA GLU A 107 -0.31 -12.17 8.83
C GLU A 107 -1.65 -11.97 9.52
N ASP A 108 -2.22 -13.04 10.03
CA ASP A 108 -3.47 -12.96 10.81
C ASP A 108 -3.31 -12.05 12.02
N PRO A 109 -4.36 -11.29 12.41
CA PRO A 109 -4.32 -10.38 13.55
C PRO A 109 -3.87 -11.08 14.84
N ARG A 110 -2.87 -10.53 15.48
CA ARG A 110 -2.31 -11.05 16.74
C ARG A 110 -1.31 -10.08 17.37
N LEU A 111 -0.77 -10.47 18.50
CA LEU A 111 0.40 -9.83 19.10
C LEU A 111 1.68 -10.25 18.38
N PHE A 112 2.46 -9.27 17.96
CA PHE A 112 3.77 -9.45 17.33
C PHE A 112 4.87 -8.78 18.15
N HIS A 113 6.10 -9.19 17.92
CA HIS A 113 7.29 -8.42 18.19
C HIS A 113 8.28 -8.55 17.03
N LEU A 114 9.22 -7.63 16.95
CA LEU A 114 10.29 -7.69 15.95
C LEU A 114 11.58 -8.14 16.63
N VAL A 115 12.31 -9.00 15.95
CA VAL A 115 13.71 -9.29 16.25
C VAL A 115 14.55 -8.57 15.22
N ILE A 116 15.41 -7.69 15.69
CA ILE A 116 16.27 -6.85 14.87
C ILE A 116 17.71 -7.29 15.07
N GLU A 117 18.35 -7.68 13.98
CA GLU A 117 19.77 -8.00 13.91
C GLU A 117 20.43 -6.91 13.08
N SER A 118 21.23 -6.10 13.72
CA SER A 118 21.83 -4.93 13.08
C SER A 118 23.23 -4.67 13.59
N SER A 119 24.08 -4.15 12.72
CA SER A 119 25.40 -3.68 13.06
C SER A 119 25.73 -2.40 12.32
N ASN A 120 26.47 -1.52 12.99
CA ASN A 120 27.10 -0.32 12.42
C ASN A 120 26.15 0.68 11.74
N VAL A 121 24.87 0.66 12.07
CA VAL A 121 23.88 1.65 11.65
C VAL A 121 22.94 1.98 12.80
N ASP A 122 22.42 3.20 12.81
CA ASP A 122 21.23 3.55 13.57
C ASP A 122 20.01 3.15 12.76
N TRP A 123 19.04 2.55 13.40
CA TRP A 123 17.81 2.13 12.75
C TRP A 123 16.58 2.69 13.44
N SER A 124 15.55 2.90 12.65
CA SER A 124 14.20 3.18 13.14
C SER A 124 13.17 2.40 12.34
N VAL A 125 12.11 1.96 13.01
CA VAL A 125 10.97 1.28 12.41
C VAL A 125 9.68 1.90 12.92
N THR A 126 8.73 2.15 12.03
CA THR A 126 7.37 2.55 12.37
C THR A 126 6.41 1.48 11.88
N ILE A 127 5.63 0.94 12.79
CA ILE A 127 4.59 -0.05 12.51
C ILE A 127 3.30 0.69 12.19
N GLU A 128 2.69 0.36 11.07
CA GLU A 128 1.41 0.90 10.66
C GLU A 128 0.48 -0.24 10.22
N GLU A 129 -0.77 -0.22 10.68
CA GLU A 129 -1.78 -1.17 10.21
C GLU A 129 -2.73 -0.54 9.20
N ALA A 130 -3.23 -1.37 8.28
CA ALA A 130 -4.22 -0.94 7.31
C ALA A 130 -5.56 -0.69 7.97
N VAL A 131 -6.16 0.47 7.68
CA VAL A 131 -7.51 0.80 8.10
C VAL A 131 -8.34 1.13 6.86
N VAL A 132 -9.55 0.61 6.82
CA VAL A 132 -10.51 1.03 5.81
C VAL A 132 -11.03 2.40 6.24
N ALA A 133 -10.74 3.44 5.48
CA ALA A 133 -11.37 4.73 5.70
C ALA A 133 -12.88 4.52 5.52
N ALA A 134 -13.67 4.78 6.58
CA ALA A 134 -15.10 4.87 6.45
C ALA A 134 -15.41 5.83 5.31
N ALA A 135 -16.28 5.42 4.38
CA ALA A 135 -16.84 6.34 3.40
C ALA A 135 -17.39 7.51 4.21
N GLY A 136 -16.73 8.68 4.09
CA GLY A 136 -17.08 9.81 4.92
C GLY A 136 -18.56 10.08 4.77
N ASP A 137 -19.30 10.07 5.87
CA ASP A 137 -20.61 10.69 5.94
C ASP A 137 -20.40 12.12 5.46
N GLY A 138 -20.89 12.41 4.26
CA GLY A 138 -20.92 13.77 3.78
C GLY A 138 -21.51 14.66 4.85
N PRO A 139 -21.13 15.93 4.93
CA PRO A 139 -21.66 16.82 5.94
C PRO A 139 -23.20 16.78 5.89
N PRO A 140 -23.90 16.73 7.04
CA PRO A 140 -25.35 16.73 7.05
C PRO A 140 -25.81 17.96 6.30
N GLY A 141 -26.52 17.73 5.18
CA GLY A 141 -27.10 18.79 4.40
C GLY A 141 -27.97 19.66 5.29
N LYS A 142 -27.69 20.97 5.26
CA LYS A 142 -28.59 21.96 5.85
C LYS A 142 -29.87 22.06 5.03
#